data_31ec508502d24348e8b99ad5b601115c
#
_entry.id   31ec508502d24348e8b99ad5b601115c
#
_cell.length_a   1.000
_cell.length_b   1.000
_cell.length_c   1.000
_cell.angle_alpha   90.00
_cell.angle_beta   90.00
_cell.angle_gamma   90.00
#
_symmetry.space_group_name_H-M   'P 1'
#
loop_
_entity.id
_entity.type
_entity.pdbx_description
1 polymer ?
#
loop_
_entity_poly.entity_id
_entity_poly.type
_entity_poly.pdbx_seq_one_letter_code
_entity_poly.pdbx_strand_id
1 'polypeptide(L)'
;MDCNRDKMFRKLFLVSLFAFVALAPAFAQKKEISQAKSAIKAGKAVEAEASMRKLLADSAHRQNEKIWLVLFDAVKKQYEDINEKMYLKQSTDTAKLFDAAYRMFGVLEALDSVDAMPDKDGRVKLKYRRKHADYLDAYRKNLYTGGSYFLNKQDYPRAFKLFAAYIDCASQPLFESQQYASRDKRLPSAAFYALYSGYRANDAAATLRYKQLAETDTARLPLTLEYEAETYRAQADSVGYLATLEKGFAHDPASGYFFPHLFDYRFQRGDTVQALDVCNRSLAVNAKSTVAMEAKSAVLLTMKRYDECVQVCDSVIAADDAAANAYLNAGLAYFNQAVKIDNAPKHTRAERAEMLALYRKSLKYMQPYRQLAPARSDLWAMPLYTIYLNLNMGKEFVEIDAIMKQKR
;
A
#
# COMPACT_ATOMS: atom_id res chain seq x y z
N MET A 1 -49.79 -66.92 4.03
CA MET A 1 -49.38 -66.22 2.79
C MET A 1 -49.46 -64.67 2.91
N ASP A 2 -49.87 -64.06 4.04
CA ASP A 2 -50.13 -62.66 4.15
C ASP A 2 -48.95 -61.76 4.65
N CYS A 3 -47.97 -62.32 5.30
CA CYS A 3 -46.88 -61.55 5.88
C CYS A 3 -45.88 -60.94 4.84
N ASN A 4 -45.82 -61.53 3.64
CA ASN A 4 -44.92 -61.09 2.56
C ASN A 4 -45.56 -59.94 1.71
N ARG A 5 -46.86 -59.88 1.66
CA ARG A 5 -47.61 -58.86 0.93
C ARG A 5 -47.58 -57.53 1.66
N ASP A 6 -47.69 -57.53 2.95
CA ASP A 6 -47.58 -56.29 3.77
C ASP A 6 -46.19 -55.71 3.77
N LYS A 7 -45.11 -56.47 3.76
CA LYS A 7 -43.74 -56.00 3.63
C LYS A 7 -43.48 -55.41 2.25
N MET A 8 -44.08 -55.95 1.19
CA MET A 8 -43.95 -55.44 -0.16
C MET A 8 -44.73 -54.10 -0.33
N PHE A 9 -45.94 -53.99 0.21
CA PHE A 9 -46.72 -52.78 0.22
C PHE A 9 -46.05 -51.64 1.05
N ARG A 10 -45.46 -51.94 2.21
CA ARG A 10 -44.70 -50.99 3.00
C ARG A 10 -43.43 -50.49 2.29
N LYS A 11 -42.74 -51.37 1.55
CA LYS A 11 -41.58 -50.96 0.74
C LYS A 11 -42.00 -50.10 -0.45
N LEU A 12 -43.08 -50.42 -1.15
CA LEU A 12 -43.61 -49.59 -2.24
C LEU A 12 -44.11 -48.23 -1.73
N PHE A 13 -44.77 -48.19 -0.57
CA PHE A 13 -45.25 -46.93 0.05
C PHE A 13 -44.11 -46.05 0.52
N LEU A 14 -43.04 -46.62 1.10
CA LEU A 14 -41.82 -45.89 1.48
C LEU A 14 -41.07 -45.37 0.27
N VAL A 15 -40.97 -46.13 -0.82
CA VAL A 15 -40.31 -45.68 -2.08
C VAL A 15 -41.14 -44.60 -2.75
N SER A 16 -42.48 -44.65 -2.75
CA SER A 16 -43.35 -43.61 -3.28
C SER A 16 -43.32 -42.33 -2.43
N LEU A 17 -43.25 -42.44 -1.10
CA LEU A 17 -43.14 -41.31 -0.20
C LEU A 17 -41.79 -40.57 -0.36
N PHE A 18 -40.69 -41.32 -0.51
CA PHE A 18 -39.37 -40.76 -0.79
C PHE A 18 -39.31 -40.09 -2.18
N ALA A 19 -39.98 -40.65 -3.19
CA ALA A 19 -40.08 -40.05 -4.52
C ALA A 19 -40.89 -38.73 -4.51
N PHE A 20 -41.96 -38.65 -3.69
CA PHE A 20 -42.77 -37.41 -3.54
C PHE A 20 -42.03 -36.32 -2.79
N VAL A 21 -41.22 -36.63 -1.78
CA VAL A 21 -40.41 -35.68 -1.02
C VAL A 21 -39.26 -35.10 -1.86
N ALA A 22 -38.69 -35.89 -2.80
CA ALA A 22 -37.63 -35.42 -3.69
C ALA A 22 -38.17 -34.57 -4.88
N LEU A 23 -39.44 -34.75 -5.28
CA LEU A 23 -40.03 -33.99 -6.40
C LEU A 23 -40.56 -32.63 -6.01
N ALA A 24 -40.98 -32.42 -4.76
CA ALA A 24 -41.51 -31.16 -4.27
C ALA A 24 -40.54 -29.95 -4.40
N PRO A 25 -39.25 -30.07 -4.03
CA PRO A 25 -38.30 -28.98 -4.18
C PRO A 25 -37.98 -28.65 -5.65
N ALA A 26 -37.96 -29.64 -6.54
CA ALA A 26 -37.70 -29.41 -7.96
C ALA A 26 -38.86 -28.66 -8.67
N PHE A 27 -40.10 -28.91 -8.27
CA PHE A 27 -41.26 -28.17 -8.77
C PHE A 27 -41.31 -26.74 -8.23
N ALA A 28 -40.99 -26.54 -6.95
CA ALA A 28 -40.92 -25.21 -6.34
C ALA A 28 -39.85 -24.37 -7.05
N GLN A 29 -38.67 -24.91 -7.28
CA GLN A 29 -37.57 -24.24 -8.00
C GLN A 29 -37.96 -23.81 -9.42
N LYS A 30 -38.61 -24.70 -10.20
CA LYS A 30 -39.08 -24.39 -11.56
C LYS A 30 -40.11 -23.23 -11.55
N LYS A 31 -40.99 -23.20 -10.56
CA LYS A 31 -41.99 -22.16 -10.38
C LYS A 31 -41.31 -20.81 -10.07
N GLU A 32 -40.35 -20.77 -9.15
CA GLU A 32 -39.60 -19.57 -8.79
C GLU A 32 -38.79 -19.00 -9.97
N ILE A 33 -38.11 -19.86 -10.73
CA ILE A 33 -37.42 -19.47 -11.97
C ILE A 33 -38.38 -18.85 -12.97
N SER A 34 -39.57 -19.44 -13.17
CA SER A 34 -40.60 -18.92 -14.08
C SER A 34 -41.15 -17.58 -13.61
N GLN A 35 -41.40 -17.45 -12.30
CA GLN A 35 -41.88 -16.20 -11.70
C GLN A 35 -40.85 -15.08 -11.85
N ALA A 36 -39.53 -15.38 -11.62
CA ALA A 36 -38.46 -14.40 -11.80
C ALA A 36 -38.37 -13.93 -13.27
N LYS A 37 -38.49 -14.82 -14.26
CA LYS A 37 -38.55 -14.44 -15.69
C LYS A 37 -39.74 -13.52 -15.99
N SER A 38 -40.89 -13.79 -15.40
CA SER A 38 -42.08 -12.93 -15.56
C SER A 38 -41.88 -11.57 -14.89
N ALA A 39 -41.25 -11.52 -13.72
CA ALA A 39 -40.89 -10.29 -13.00
C ALA A 39 -39.95 -9.42 -13.83
N ILE A 40 -38.91 -9.99 -14.47
CA ILE A 40 -38.01 -9.27 -15.35
C ILE A 40 -38.78 -8.60 -16.50
N LYS A 41 -39.70 -9.34 -17.16
CA LYS A 41 -40.54 -8.80 -18.25
C LYS A 41 -41.47 -7.67 -17.76
N ALA A 42 -41.90 -7.74 -16.50
CA ALA A 42 -42.77 -6.73 -15.87
C ALA A 42 -41.98 -5.53 -15.32
N GLY A 43 -40.66 -5.41 -15.59
CA GLY A 43 -39.81 -4.32 -15.07
C GLY A 43 -39.41 -4.47 -13.61
N LYS A 44 -39.69 -5.60 -12.97
CA LYS A 44 -39.37 -5.90 -11.58
C LYS A 44 -38.03 -6.68 -11.43
N ALA A 45 -37.00 -6.20 -12.12
CA ALA A 45 -35.70 -6.91 -12.19
C ALA A 45 -35.00 -7.05 -10.85
N VAL A 46 -35.16 -6.11 -9.91
CA VAL A 46 -34.60 -6.17 -8.57
C VAL A 46 -35.21 -7.31 -7.74
N GLU A 47 -36.53 -7.49 -7.83
CA GLU A 47 -37.26 -8.60 -7.17
C GLU A 47 -36.79 -9.95 -7.72
N ALA A 48 -36.60 -10.03 -9.04
CA ALA A 48 -36.12 -11.24 -9.71
C ALA A 48 -34.68 -11.59 -9.27
N GLU A 49 -33.78 -10.60 -9.17
CA GLU A 49 -32.41 -10.80 -8.66
C GLU A 49 -32.45 -11.35 -7.23
N ALA A 50 -33.23 -10.72 -6.35
CA ALA A 50 -33.35 -11.15 -4.96
C ALA A 50 -33.86 -12.60 -4.84
N SER A 51 -34.87 -12.98 -5.64
CA SER A 51 -35.40 -14.35 -5.67
C SER A 51 -34.34 -15.37 -6.12
N MET A 52 -33.60 -15.09 -7.20
CA MET A 52 -32.55 -16.00 -7.68
C MET A 52 -31.36 -16.12 -6.72
N ARG A 53 -30.96 -15.03 -6.07
CA ARG A 53 -29.92 -15.05 -5.02
C ARG A 53 -30.36 -15.88 -3.82
N LYS A 54 -31.63 -15.80 -3.44
CA LYS A 54 -32.21 -16.62 -2.37
C LYS A 54 -32.12 -18.12 -2.71
N LEU A 55 -32.44 -18.49 -3.93
CA LEU A 55 -32.27 -19.88 -4.38
C LEU A 55 -30.80 -20.33 -4.31
N LEU A 56 -29.84 -19.50 -4.77
CA LEU A 56 -28.41 -19.82 -4.75
C LEU A 56 -27.79 -19.85 -3.36
N ALA A 57 -28.47 -19.32 -2.34
CA ALA A 57 -28.03 -19.45 -0.95
C ALA A 57 -28.03 -20.91 -0.51
N ASP A 58 -28.96 -21.73 -1.01
CA ASP A 58 -28.96 -23.17 -0.82
C ASP A 58 -27.93 -23.84 -1.77
N SER A 59 -27.00 -24.57 -1.19
CA SER A 59 -25.95 -25.28 -1.92
C SER A 59 -26.48 -26.29 -2.95
N ALA A 60 -27.66 -26.90 -2.69
CA ALA A 60 -28.30 -27.83 -3.60
C ALA A 60 -28.68 -27.23 -4.96
N HIS A 61 -28.82 -25.90 -5.00
CA HIS A 61 -29.25 -25.15 -6.20
C HIS A 61 -28.11 -24.51 -6.98
N ARG A 62 -26.90 -24.42 -6.39
CA ARG A 62 -25.74 -23.70 -6.97
C ARG A 62 -25.25 -24.26 -8.30
N GLN A 63 -25.47 -25.53 -8.57
CA GLN A 63 -25.10 -26.18 -9.84
C GLN A 63 -26.14 -26.01 -10.94
N ASN A 64 -27.28 -25.38 -10.66
CA ASN A 64 -28.32 -25.19 -11.67
C ASN A 64 -28.03 -23.94 -12.53
N GLU A 65 -27.43 -24.15 -13.69
CA GLU A 65 -27.12 -23.08 -14.68
C GLU A 65 -28.32 -22.16 -14.96
N LYS A 66 -29.57 -22.68 -14.95
CA LYS A 66 -30.78 -21.88 -15.26
C LYS A 66 -31.02 -20.79 -14.23
N ILE A 67 -30.65 -20.97 -12.97
CA ILE A 67 -30.78 -19.95 -11.92
C ILE A 67 -29.80 -18.82 -12.20
N TRP A 68 -28.55 -19.16 -12.51
CA TRP A 68 -27.51 -18.19 -12.84
C TRP A 68 -27.85 -17.37 -14.10
N LEU A 69 -28.38 -18.02 -15.14
CA LEU A 69 -28.82 -17.34 -16.37
C LEU A 69 -29.92 -16.33 -16.08
N VAL A 70 -30.93 -16.70 -15.27
CA VAL A 70 -32.02 -15.78 -14.91
C VAL A 70 -31.53 -14.68 -13.97
N LEU A 71 -30.60 -14.98 -13.06
CA LEU A 71 -29.92 -14.00 -12.23
C LEU A 71 -29.19 -12.98 -13.11
N PHE A 72 -28.44 -13.46 -14.10
CA PHE A 72 -27.75 -12.58 -15.05
C PHE A 72 -28.75 -11.69 -15.81
N ASP A 73 -29.83 -12.27 -16.35
CA ASP A 73 -30.87 -11.50 -17.06
C ASP A 73 -31.48 -10.39 -16.19
N ALA A 74 -31.68 -10.66 -14.88
CA ALA A 74 -32.20 -9.71 -13.93
C ALA A 74 -31.20 -8.54 -13.67
N VAL A 75 -29.92 -8.85 -13.48
CA VAL A 75 -28.88 -7.83 -13.27
C VAL A 75 -28.64 -7.02 -14.54
N LYS A 76 -28.60 -7.71 -15.69
CA LYS A 76 -28.49 -7.06 -17.01
C LYS A 76 -29.63 -6.08 -17.26
N LYS A 77 -30.88 -6.45 -16.99
CA LYS A 77 -32.02 -5.57 -17.15
C LYS A 77 -31.93 -4.32 -16.29
N GLN A 78 -31.44 -4.45 -15.04
CA GLN A 78 -31.22 -3.27 -14.19
C GLN A 78 -30.15 -2.34 -14.80
N TYR A 79 -29.05 -2.90 -15.32
CA TYR A 79 -28.04 -2.11 -16.02
C TYR A 79 -28.63 -1.37 -17.23
N GLU A 80 -29.36 -2.09 -18.07
CA GLU A 80 -29.98 -1.54 -19.27
C GLU A 80 -30.96 -0.40 -18.95
N ASP A 81 -31.84 -0.56 -17.95
CA ASP A 81 -32.80 0.46 -17.51
C ASP A 81 -32.12 1.74 -17.00
N ILE A 82 -31.02 1.59 -16.28
CA ILE A 82 -30.25 2.74 -15.79
C ILE A 82 -29.53 3.43 -16.95
N ASN A 83 -28.90 2.64 -17.83
CA ASN A 83 -28.20 3.17 -19.00
C ASN A 83 -29.12 3.90 -19.97
N GLU A 84 -30.31 3.39 -20.19
CA GLU A 84 -31.36 4.05 -20.99
C GLU A 84 -31.75 5.41 -20.40
N LYS A 85 -32.01 5.46 -19.09
CA LYS A 85 -32.31 6.72 -18.39
C LYS A 85 -31.17 7.73 -18.52
N MET A 86 -29.91 7.27 -18.40
CA MET A 86 -28.74 8.14 -18.61
C MET A 86 -28.69 8.68 -20.05
N TYR A 87 -28.92 7.82 -21.04
CA TYR A 87 -28.94 8.20 -22.44
C TYR A 87 -30.03 9.26 -22.72
N LEU A 88 -31.20 9.09 -22.12
CA LEU A 88 -32.32 10.03 -22.21
C LEU A 88 -32.15 11.28 -21.31
N LYS A 89 -30.98 11.45 -20.66
CA LYS A 89 -30.69 12.55 -19.73
C LYS A 89 -31.69 12.66 -18.57
N GLN A 90 -32.34 11.59 -18.20
CA GLN A 90 -33.21 11.52 -17.04
C GLN A 90 -32.37 11.38 -15.75
N SER A 91 -32.92 11.89 -14.63
CA SER A 91 -32.26 11.75 -13.35
C SER A 91 -32.10 10.28 -12.98
N THR A 92 -30.84 9.85 -12.72
CA THR A 92 -30.52 8.50 -12.31
C THR A 92 -29.24 8.49 -11.48
N ASP A 93 -29.08 7.44 -10.70
CA ASP A 93 -27.89 7.24 -9.85
C ASP A 93 -26.81 6.49 -10.66
N THR A 94 -25.76 7.22 -11.06
CA THR A 94 -24.62 6.68 -11.79
C THR A 94 -23.88 5.58 -11.01
N ALA A 95 -23.89 5.63 -9.67
CA ALA A 95 -23.29 4.58 -8.86
C ALA A 95 -23.95 3.23 -9.10
N LYS A 96 -25.30 3.20 -9.22
CA LYS A 96 -26.05 1.97 -9.49
C LYS A 96 -25.71 1.36 -10.85
N LEU A 97 -25.33 2.15 -11.85
CA LEU A 97 -24.88 1.64 -13.15
C LEU A 97 -23.61 0.81 -12.98
N PHE A 98 -22.62 1.36 -12.28
CA PHE A 98 -21.34 0.66 -12.07
C PHE A 98 -21.49 -0.53 -11.14
N ASP A 99 -22.34 -0.44 -10.12
CA ASP A 99 -22.65 -1.58 -9.25
C ASP A 99 -23.35 -2.70 -10.03
N ALA A 100 -24.26 -2.37 -10.97
CA ALA A 100 -24.90 -3.36 -11.84
C ALA A 100 -23.88 -4.00 -12.80
N ALA A 101 -23.00 -3.19 -13.43
CA ALA A 101 -21.92 -3.71 -14.26
C ALA A 101 -21.04 -4.68 -13.48
N TYR A 102 -20.58 -4.31 -12.30
CA TYR A 102 -19.78 -5.20 -11.42
C TYR A 102 -20.49 -6.54 -11.15
N ARG A 103 -21.79 -6.50 -10.81
CA ARG A 103 -22.57 -7.71 -10.54
C ARG A 103 -22.72 -8.60 -11.76
N MET A 104 -22.82 -8.01 -12.98
CA MET A 104 -22.85 -8.80 -14.22
C MET A 104 -21.62 -9.67 -14.37
N PHE A 105 -20.43 -9.12 -14.11
CA PHE A 105 -19.17 -9.89 -14.17
C PHE A 105 -19.18 -11.02 -13.15
N GLY A 106 -19.41 -10.73 -11.87
CA GLY A 106 -19.41 -11.76 -10.83
C GLY A 106 -20.43 -12.88 -11.03
N VAL A 107 -21.60 -12.57 -11.62
CA VAL A 107 -22.62 -13.59 -11.93
C VAL A 107 -22.16 -14.51 -13.07
N LEU A 108 -21.58 -13.97 -14.15
CA LEU A 108 -21.14 -14.79 -15.27
C LEU A 108 -19.83 -15.54 -15.00
N GLU A 109 -18.94 -15.01 -14.16
CA GLU A 109 -17.77 -15.73 -13.66
C GLU A 109 -18.16 -16.93 -12.80
N ALA A 110 -19.16 -16.74 -11.92
CA ALA A 110 -19.70 -17.84 -11.13
C ALA A 110 -20.43 -18.89 -12.02
N LEU A 111 -21.18 -18.44 -13.02
CA LEU A 111 -21.80 -19.36 -13.99
C LEU A 111 -20.76 -20.13 -14.80
N ASP A 112 -19.68 -19.49 -15.23
CA ASP A 112 -18.58 -20.15 -15.95
C ASP A 112 -17.94 -21.24 -15.11
N SER A 113 -17.79 -21.02 -13.80
CA SER A 113 -17.29 -22.03 -12.86
C SER A 113 -18.25 -23.25 -12.76
N VAL A 114 -19.54 -23.02 -12.88
CA VAL A 114 -20.57 -24.10 -12.90
C VAL A 114 -20.57 -24.83 -14.25
N ASP A 115 -20.48 -24.09 -15.37
CA ASP A 115 -20.43 -24.64 -16.74
C ASP A 115 -19.16 -25.46 -16.99
N ALA A 116 -18.07 -25.17 -16.22
CA ALA A 116 -16.82 -25.89 -16.24
C ALA A 116 -16.80 -27.14 -15.37
N MET A 117 -17.86 -27.47 -14.65
CA MET A 117 -17.93 -28.70 -13.89
C MET A 117 -18.10 -29.94 -14.84
N PRO A 118 -17.38 -31.01 -14.57
CA PRO A 118 -17.49 -32.21 -15.39
C PRO A 118 -18.90 -32.84 -15.27
N ASP A 119 -19.40 -33.37 -16.38
CA ASP A 119 -20.63 -34.14 -16.41
C ASP A 119 -20.43 -35.53 -15.72
N LYS A 120 -21.48 -36.36 -15.70
CA LYS A 120 -21.44 -37.70 -15.08
C LYS A 120 -20.39 -38.64 -15.70
N ASP A 121 -19.96 -38.34 -16.91
CA ASP A 121 -18.96 -39.09 -17.65
C ASP A 121 -17.54 -38.47 -17.51
N GLY A 122 -17.39 -37.48 -16.66
CA GLY A 122 -16.12 -36.76 -16.43
C GLY A 122 -15.75 -35.75 -17.53
N ARG A 123 -16.66 -35.46 -18.45
CA ARG A 123 -16.41 -34.54 -19.57
C ARG A 123 -16.83 -33.13 -19.24
N VAL A 124 -15.96 -32.16 -19.55
CA VAL A 124 -16.27 -30.72 -19.45
C VAL A 124 -16.80 -30.21 -20.80
N LYS A 125 -17.96 -29.56 -20.76
CA LYS A 125 -18.58 -28.95 -21.96
C LYS A 125 -18.91 -27.49 -21.66
N LEU A 126 -18.06 -26.60 -22.11
CA LEU A 126 -18.24 -25.14 -21.93
C LEU A 126 -19.31 -24.61 -22.90
N LYS A 127 -20.57 -24.52 -22.44
CA LYS A 127 -21.71 -24.12 -23.28
C LYS A 127 -21.79 -22.59 -23.45
N TYR A 128 -21.34 -21.83 -22.46
CA TYR A 128 -21.64 -20.41 -22.37
C TYR A 128 -20.40 -19.53 -22.41
N ARG A 129 -19.21 -20.04 -22.07
CA ARG A 129 -17.96 -19.30 -21.87
C ARG A 129 -17.71 -18.26 -22.96
N ARG A 130 -17.59 -18.69 -24.22
CA ARG A 130 -17.27 -17.78 -25.33
C ARG A 130 -18.30 -16.65 -25.48
N LYS A 131 -19.59 -17.00 -25.49
CA LYS A 131 -20.66 -16.02 -25.65
C LYS A 131 -20.69 -14.98 -24.50
N HIS A 132 -20.46 -15.44 -23.28
CA HIS A 132 -20.46 -14.58 -22.11
C HIS A 132 -19.20 -13.72 -22.06
N ALA A 133 -18.05 -14.25 -22.41
CA ALA A 133 -16.81 -13.47 -22.55
C ALA A 133 -16.97 -12.33 -23.55
N ASP A 134 -17.44 -12.64 -24.78
CA ASP A 134 -17.65 -11.64 -25.84
C ASP A 134 -18.70 -10.59 -25.41
N TYR A 135 -19.74 -11.00 -24.70
CA TYR A 135 -20.74 -10.07 -24.17
C TYR A 135 -20.14 -9.12 -23.12
N LEU A 136 -19.42 -9.64 -22.14
CA LEU A 136 -18.84 -8.84 -21.05
C LEU A 136 -17.67 -7.97 -21.51
N ASP A 137 -16.95 -8.35 -22.55
CA ASP A 137 -15.84 -7.54 -23.09
C ASP A 137 -16.29 -6.12 -23.42
N ALA A 138 -17.48 -5.95 -24.02
CA ALA A 138 -18.05 -4.65 -24.32
C ALA A 138 -18.29 -3.76 -23.08
N TYR A 139 -18.49 -4.39 -21.89
CA TYR A 139 -18.78 -3.72 -20.63
C TYR A 139 -17.56 -3.60 -19.70
N ARG A 140 -16.45 -4.29 -20.00
CA ARG A 140 -15.26 -4.30 -19.13
C ARG A 140 -14.72 -2.89 -18.85
N LYS A 141 -14.78 -1.99 -19.80
CA LYS A 141 -14.42 -0.57 -19.62
C LYS A 141 -15.19 0.11 -18.48
N ASN A 142 -16.42 -0.34 -18.18
CA ASN A 142 -17.24 0.24 -17.12
C ASN A 142 -16.71 -0.11 -15.71
N LEU A 143 -15.97 -1.21 -15.56
CA LEU A 143 -15.28 -1.52 -14.31
C LEU A 143 -14.19 -0.48 -14.04
N TYR A 144 -13.34 -0.17 -15.03
CA TYR A 144 -12.31 0.86 -14.89
C TYR A 144 -12.92 2.25 -14.67
N THR A 145 -13.90 2.64 -15.47
CA THR A 145 -14.57 3.94 -15.37
C THR A 145 -15.32 4.08 -14.05
N GLY A 146 -15.96 3.01 -13.57
CA GLY A 146 -16.61 2.97 -12.27
C GLY A 146 -15.63 3.08 -11.13
N GLY A 147 -14.47 2.40 -11.21
CA GLY A 147 -13.38 2.58 -10.26
C GLY A 147 -12.94 4.04 -10.16
N SER A 148 -12.72 4.70 -11.30
CA SER A 148 -12.38 6.12 -11.37
C SER A 148 -13.49 7.03 -10.81
N TYR A 149 -14.76 6.69 -11.09
CA TYR A 149 -15.92 7.43 -10.55
C TYR A 149 -15.95 7.40 -9.02
N PHE A 150 -15.81 6.22 -8.41
CA PHE A 150 -15.81 6.09 -6.96
C PHE A 150 -14.54 6.67 -6.33
N LEU A 151 -13.40 6.59 -7.01
CA LEU A 151 -12.17 7.24 -6.58
C LEU A 151 -12.35 8.76 -6.44
N ASN A 152 -12.95 9.39 -7.45
CA ASN A 152 -13.26 10.83 -7.44
C ASN A 152 -14.29 11.21 -6.36
N LYS A 153 -15.16 10.26 -5.96
CA LYS A 153 -16.08 10.41 -4.84
C LYS A 153 -15.46 10.07 -3.49
N GLN A 154 -14.17 9.71 -3.46
CA GLN A 154 -13.46 9.25 -2.27
C GLN A 154 -14.08 7.99 -1.62
N ASP A 155 -14.85 7.23 -2.38
CA ASP A 155 -15.35 5.93 -1.98
C ASP A 155 -14.34 4.86 -2.36
N TYR A 156 -13.27 4.82 -1.59
CA TYR A 156 -12.11 3.98 -1.87
C TYR A 156 -12.42 2.48 -1.86
N PRO A 157 -13.26 1.95 -0.96
CA PRO A 157 -13.61 0.52 -0.99
C PRO A 157 -14.32 0.12 -2.28
N ARG A 158 -15.27 0.94 -2.79
CA ARG A 158 -15.92 0.66 -4.07
C ARG A 158 -14.99 0.87 -5.26
N ALA A 159 -14.12 1.88 -5.21
CA ALA A 159 -13.09 2.09 -6.22
C ALA A 159 -12.17 0.87 -6.34
N PHE A 160 -11.62 0.39 -5.22
CA PHE A 160 -10.80 -0.83 -5.18
C PHE A 160 -11.53 -2.02 -5.79
N LYS A 161 -12.76 -2.26 -5.35
CA LYS A 161 -13.57 -3.40 -5.81
C LYS A 161 -13.73 -3.44 -7.34
N LEU A 162 -13.93 -2.28 -7.96
CA LEU A 162 -14.10 -2.17 -9.41
C LEU A 162 -12.79 -2.28 -10.18
N PHE A 163 -11.72 -1.66 -9.71
CA PHE A 163 -10.40 -1.85 -10.30
C PHE A 163 -9.91 -3.29 -10.15
N ALA A 164 -10.14 -3.91 -8.98
CA ALA A 164 -9.84 -5.30 -8.75
C ALA A 164 -10.55 -6.22 -9.76
N ALA A 165 -11.85 -6.05 -9.95
CA ALA A 165 -12.61 -6.81 -10.94
C ALA A 165 -12.08 -6.61 -12.36
N TYR A 166 -11.69 -5.37 -12.72
CA TYR A 166 -11.08 -5.08 -14.02
C TYR A 166 -9.77 -5.83 -14.24
N ILE A 167 -8.93 -5.90 -13.19
CA ILE A 167 -7.63 -6.58 -13.22
C ILE A 167 -7.83 -8.10 -13.25
N ASP A 168 -8.69 -8.61 -12.36
CA ASP A 168 -8.93 -10.05 -12.20
C ASP A 168 -9.46 -10.70 -13.48
N CYS A 169 -10.19 -9.97 -14.33
CA CYS A 169 -10.58 -10.44 -15.67
C CYS A 169 -9.38 -10.99 -16.49
N ALA A 170 -8.16 -10.49 -16.26
CA ALA A 170 -6.99 -10.95 -17.00
C ALA A 170 -6.53 -12.38 -16.64
N SER A 171 -6.96 -12.90 -15.51
CA SER A 171 -6.65 -14.26 -15.01
C SER A 171 -7.86 -15.17 -14.89
N GLN A 172 -9.08 -14.64 -15.09
CA GLN A 172 -10.31 -15.45 -15.03
C GLN A 172 -10.46 -16.36 -16.25
N PRO A 173 -10.75 -17.67 -16.06
CA PRO A 173 -10.91 -18.62 -17.17
C PRO A 173 -11.98 -18.20 -18.18
N LEU A 174 -13.01 -17.49 -17.74
CA LEU A 174 -14.07 -16.92 -18.61
C LEU A 174 -13.46 -16.07 -19.74
N PHE A 175 -12.40 -15.30 -19.46
CA PHE A 175 -11.81 -14.35 -20.41
C PHE A 175 -10.52 -14.82 -21.06
N GLU A 176 -10.18 -16.10 -20.99
CA GLU A 176 -8.96 -16.66 -21.54
C GLU A 176 -8.78 -16.29 -23.04
N SER A 177 -9.86 -16.35 -23.83
CA SER A 177 -9.84 -15.99 -25.25
C SER A 177 -9.57 -14.51 -25.52
N GLN A 178 -9.79 -13.64 -24.55
CA GLN A 178 -9.60 -12.18 -24.69
C GLN A 178 -8.15 -11.75 -24.51
N GLN A 179 -7.31 -12.57 -23.88
CA GLN A 179 -5.86 -12.35 -23.69
C GLN A 179 -5.54 -10.99 -23.02
N TYR A 180 -6.33 -10.54 -22.07
CA TYR A 180 -6.16 -9.21 -21.44
C TYR A 180 -4.77 -9.04 -20.82
N ALA A 181 -4.19 -10.08 -20.22
CA ALA A 181 -2.87 -10.01 -19.59
C ALA A 181 -1.77 -9.49 -20.54
N SER A 182 -1.85 -9.83 -21.84
CA SER A 182 -0.85 -9.41 -22.84
C SER A 182 -1.28 -8.20 -23.65
N ARG A 183 -2.57 -7.97 -23.83
CA ARG A 183 -3.10 -6.94 -24.75
C ARG A 183 -3.49 -5.64 -24.06
N ASP A 184 -3.86 -5.69 -22.79
CA ASP A 184 -4.41 -4.53 -22.08
C ASP A 184 -3.33 -3.70 -21.41
N LYS A 185 -2.91 -2.64 -22.06
CA LYS A 185 -1.92 -1.68 -21.55
C LYS A 185 -2.37 -0.86 -20.34
N ARG A 186 -3.66 -0.93 -19.95
CA ARG A 186 -4.20 -0.21 -18.80
C ARG A 186 -4.07 -0.99 -17.49
N LEU A 187 -3.74 -2.27 -17.55
CA LEU A 187 -3.62 -3.10 -16.36
C LEU A 187 -2.67 -2.52 -15.29
N PRO A 188 -1.45 -2.02 -15.63
CA PRO A 188 -0.58 -1.39 -14.64
C PRO A 188 -1.22 -0.18 -13.97
N SER A 189 -1.87 0.66 -14.77
CA SER A 189 -2.57 1.85 -14.25
C SER A 189 -3.76 1.48 -13.37
N ALA A 190 -4.53 0.45 -13.74
CA ALA A 190 -5.63 -0.06 -12.92
C ALA A 190 -5.09 -0.61 -11.58
N ALA A 191 -3.96 -1.31 -11.60
CA ALA A 191 -3.30 -1.84 -10.42
C ALA A 191 -2.80 -0.72 -9.48
N PHE A 192 -2.23 0.36 -10.03
CA PHE A 192 -1.88 1.54 -9.25
C PHE A 192 -3.11 2.15 -8.56
N TYR A 193 -4.22 2.34 -9.29
CA TYR A 193 -5.43 2.91 -8.67
C TYR A 193 -6.10 1.97 -7.67
N ALA A 194 -5.99 0.66 -7.86
CA ALA A 194 -6.43 -0.32 -6.87
C ALA A 194 -5.57 -0.21 -5.59
N LEU A 195 -4.24 -0.17 -5.74
CA LEU A 195 -3.30 0.02 -4.65
C LEU A 195 -3.57 1.33 -3.89
N TYR A 196 -3.69 2.45 -4.61
CA TYR A 196 -4.01 3.75 -4.02
C TYR A 196 -5.36 3.74 -3.27
N SER A 197 -6.36 3.06 -3.83
CA SER A 197 -7.67 2.93 -3.18
C SER A 197 -7.57 2.12 -1.88
N GLY A 198 -6.81 1.03 -1.87
CA GLY A 198 -6.54 0.25 -0.65
C GLY A 198 -5.82 1.07 0.41
N TYR A 199 -4.77 1.79 0.02
CA TYR A 199 -4.02 2.68 0.91
C TYR A 199 -4.92 3.75 1.55
N ARG A 200 -5.74 4.44 0.73
CA ARG A 200 -6.68 5.47 1.21
C ARG A 200 -7.83 4.91 2.06
N ALA A 201 -8.17 3.64 1.87
CA ALA A 201 -9.12 2.91 2.69
C ALA A 201 -8.50 2.38 3.99
N ASN A 202 -7.18 2.53 4.19
CA ASN A 202 -6.42 1.94 5.28
C ASN A 202 -6.56 0.40 5.33
N ASP A 203 -6.62 -0.23 4.15
CA ASP A 203 -6.69 -1.67 3.96
C ASP A 203 -5.38 -2.17 3.36
N ALA A 204 -4.51 -2.70 4.20
CA ALA A 204 -3.20 -3.16 3.79
C ALA A 204 -3.25 -4.36 2.81
N ALA A 205 -4.21 -5.27 2.99
CA ALA A 205 -4.36 -6.41 2.09
C ALA A 205 -4.79 -5.95 0.68
N ALA A 206 -5.72 -5.01 0.60
CA ALA A 206 -6.12 -4.39 -0.65
C ALA A 206 -4.97 -3.60 -1.29
N THR A 207 -4.19 -2.84 -0.50
CA THR A 207 -3.04 -2.07 -0.99
C THR A 207 -2.02 -2.97 -1.67
N LEU A 208 -1.66 -4.07 -1.04
CA LEU A 208 -0.56 -4.92 -1.51
C LEU A 208 -1.00 -5.99 -2.53
N ARG A 209 -2.31 -6.16 -2.78
CA ARG A 209 -2.83 -7.24 -3.61
C ARG A 209 -2.27 -7.26 -5.04
N TYR A 210 -2.15 -6.10 -5.66
CA TYR A 210 -1.71 -5.97 -7.05
C TYR A 210 -0.38 -5.22 -7.18
N LYS A 211 0.43 -5.14 -6.12
CA LYS A 211 1.65 -4.34 -6.08
C LYS A 211 2.62 -4.67 -7.23
N GLN A 212 2.86 -5.96 -7.52
CA GLN A 212 3.76 -6.37 -8.60
C GLN A 212 3.34 -5.83 -9.96
N LEU A 213 2.02 -5.79 -10.22
CA LEU A 213 1.50 -5.24 -11.46
C LEU A 213 1.53 -3.70 -11.44
N ALA A 214 1.24 -3.06 -10.31
CA ALA A 214 1.31 -1.61 -10.14
C ALA A 214 2.74 -1.09 -10.34
N GLU A 215 3.76 -1.81 -9.88
CA GLU A 215 5.16 -1.50 -10.06
C GLU A 215 5.62 -1.50 -11.54
N THR A 216 4.86 -2.11 -12.43
CA THR A 216 5.14 -2.05 -13.88
C THR A 216 4.68 -0.74 -14.53
N ASP A 217 3.91 0.10 -13.82
CA ASP A 217 3.61 1.48 -14.24
C ASP A 217 4.79 2.39 -13.88
N THR A 218 5.76 2.48 -14.78
CA THR A 218 7.00 3.23 -14.54
C THR A 218 6.77 4.71 -14.24
N ALA A 219 5.72 5.30 -14.80
CA ALA A 219 5.38 6.71 -14.56
C ALA A 219 4.91 6.96 -13.11
N ARG A 220 4.35 5.95 -12.46
CA ARG A 220 3.82 6.03 -11.09
C ARG A 220 4.62 5.19 -10.09
N LEU A 221 5.71 4.57 -10.52
CA LEU A 221 6.53 3.70 -9.68
C LEU A 221 6.96 4.36 -8.36
N PRO A 222 7.44 5.64 -8.34
CA PRO A 222 7.79 6.27 -7.06
C PRO A 222 6.64 6.32 -6.07
N LEU A 223 5.45 6.76 -6.50
CA LEU A 223 4.26 6.82 -5.64
C LEU A 223 3.78 5.44 -5.22
N THR A 224 3.87 4.45 -6.11
CA THR A 224 3.54 3.06 -5.79
C THR A 224 4.40 2.57 -4.62
N LEU A 225 5.72 2.75 -4.71
CA LEU A 225 6.66 2.34 -3.68
C LEU A 225 6.51 3.16 -2.38
N GLU A 226 6.16 4.45 -2.46
CA GLU A 226 5.84 5.24 -1.26
C GLU A 226 4.63 4.66 -0.50
N TYR A 227 3.53 4.36 -1.18
CA TYR A 227 2.34 3.79 -0.55
C TYR A 227 2.58 2.37 -0.02
N GLU A 228 3.40 1.57 -0.71
CA GLU A 228 3.83 0.26 -0.22
C GLU A 228 4.66 0.39 1.07
N ALA A 229 5.67 1.27 1.06
CA ALA A 229 6.53 1.51 2.22
C ALA A 229 5.69 1.97 3.44
N GLU A 230 4.81 2.95 3.26
CA GLU A 230 3.91 3.41 4.32
C GLU A 230 3.00 2.30 4.85
N THR A 231 2.52 1.43 3.95
CA THR A 231 1.69 0.29 4.33
C THR A 231 2.48 -0.73 5.16
N TYR A 232 3.70 -1.09 4.76
CA TYR A 232 4.56 -1.98 5.53
C TYR A 232 4.98 -1.37 6.87
N ARG A 233 5.25 -0.06 6.89
CA ARG A 233 5.56 0.66 8.13
C ARG A 233 4.40 0.60 9.11
N ALA A 234 3.16 0.84 8.63
CA ALA A 234 1.96 0.77 9.45
C ALA A 234 1.68 -0.64 10.00
N GLN A 235 2.08 -1.68 9.27
CA GLN A 235 1.99 -3.08 9.71
C GLN A 235 3.15 -3.53 10.60
N ALA A 236 4.12 -2.66 10.88
CA ALA A 236 5.38 -3.01 11.53
C ALA A 236 6.17 -4.13 10.81
N ASP A 237 5.93 -4.31 9.50
CA ASP A 237 6.72 -5.22 8.65
C ASP A 237 8.02 -4.54 8.23
N SER A 238 9.04 -4.70 9.06
CA SER A 238 10.35 -4.09 8.83
C SER A 238 11.10 -4.67 7.62
N VAL A 239 10.79 -5.90 7.22
CA VAL A 239 11.41 -6.55 6.06
C VAL A 239 10.84 -5.98 4.77
N GLY A 240 9.52 -5.95 4.64
CA GLY A 240 8.84 -5.34 3.51
C GLY A 240 9.16 -3.84 3.38
N TYR A 241 9.19 -3.13 4.50
CA TYR A 241 9.54 -1.71 4.55
C TYR A 241 10.93 -1.44 3.99
N LEU A 242 11.96 -2.13 4.54
CA LEU A 242 13.35 -1.96 4.08
C LEU A 242 13.52 -2.30 2.60
N ALA A 243 12.97 -3.44 2.15
CA ALA A 243 13.08 -3.85 0.76
C ALA A 243 12.46 -2.81 -0.21
N THR A 244 11.34 -2.22 0.19
CA THR A 244 10.66 -1.18 -0.61
C THR A 244 11.45 0.12 -0.61
N LEU A 245 12.03 0.53 0.54
CA LEU A 245 12.91 1.71 0.61
C LEU A 245 14.14 1.54 -0.27
N GLU A 246 14.79 0.37 -0.23
CA GLU A 246 15.96 0.08 -1.07
C GLU A 246 15.64 0.12 -2.55
N LYS A 247 14.48 -0.40 -2.95
CA LYS A 247 14.00 -0.35 -4.33
C LYS A 247 13.74 1.08 -4.81
N GLY A 248 13.04 1.87 -3.99
CA GLY A 248 12.75 3.28 -4.29
C GLY A 248 14.03 4.13 -4.35
N PHE A 249 14.94 3.93 -3.41
CA PHE A 249 16.25 4.60 -3.40
C PHE A 249 17.14 4.18 -4.58
N ALA A 250 17.09 2.92 -5.00
CA ALA A 250 17.82 2.48 -6.20
C ALA A 250 17.26 3.14 -7.48
N HIS A 251 15.94 3.40 -7.53
CA HIS A 251 15.31 4.10 -8.64
C HIS A 251 15.68 5.59 -8.67
N ASP A 252 15.65 6.26 -7.51
CA ASP A 252 16.02 7.67 -7.36
C ASP A 252 16.77 7.90 -6.04
N PRO A 253 18.12 7.90 -6.06
CA PRO A 253 18.93 8.17 -4.87
C PRO A 253 18.82 9.59 -4.32
N ALA A 254 18.28 10.53 -5.09
CA ALA A 254 18.04 11.91 -4.66
C ALA A 254 16.60 12.15 -4.17
N SER A 255 15.78 11.11 -4.12
CA SER A 255 14.39 11.20 -3.68
C SER A 255 14.24 11.82 -2.30
N GLY A 256 13.36 12.82 -2.19
CA GLY A 256 13.00 13.44 -0.91
C GLY A 256 12.27 12.51 0.05
N TYR A 257 11.75 11.38 -0.42
CA TYR A 257 11.12 10.36 0.41
C TYR A 257 12.09 9.21 0.73
N PHE A 258 12.65 8.52 -0.28
CA PHE A 258 13.40 7.29 -0.07
C PHE A 258 14.75 7.51 0.60
N PHE A 259 15.47 8.58 0.24
CA PHE A 259 16.76 8.89 0.85
C PHE A 259 16.66 9.04 2.38
N PRO A 260 15.86 9.99 2.94
CA PRO A 260 15.85 10.19 4.38
C PRO A 260 15.32 8.96 5.14
N HIS A 261 14.30 8.28 4.62
CA HIS A 261 13.73 7.10 5.31
C HIS A 261 14.71 5.92 5.34
N LEU A 262 15.44 5.67 4.25
CA LEU A 262 16.45 4.61 4.21
C LEU A 262 17.65 4.96 5.08
N PHE A 263 18.11 6.21 5.04
CA PHE A 263 19.16 6.72 5.90
C PHE A 263 18.79 6.54 7.38
N ASP A 264 17.65 7.05 7.81
CA ASP A 264 17.18 6.93 9.20
C ASP A 264 17.05 5.48 9.63
N TYR A 265 16.50 4.63 8.77
CA TYR A 265 16.38 3.20 9.06
C TYR A 265 17.72 2.54 9.35
N ARG A 266 18.76 2.84 8.56
CA ARG A 266 20.11 2.29 8.72
C ARG A 266 20.83 2.93 9.91
N PHE A 267 20.76 4.25 10.02
CA PHE A 267 21.50 5.00 11.04
C PHE A 267 21.00 4.70 12.46
N GLN A 268 19.69 4.64 12.68
CA GLN A 268 19.12 4.31 14.00
C GLN A 268 19.44 2.89 14.48
N ARG A 269 19.73 1.98 13.56
CA ARG A 269 20.17 0.61 13.87
C ARG A 269 21.68 0.47 14.07
N GLY A 270 22.43 1.55 13.96
CA GLY A 270 23.88 1.54 14.07
C GLY A 270 24.62 1.03 12.84
N ASP A 271 23.92 0.82 11.71
CA ASP A 271 24.48 0.39 10.43
C ASP A 271 25.22 1.55 9.74
N THR A 272 26.23 2.13 10.43
CA THR A 272 26.90 3.36 9.99
C THR A 272 27.58 3.22 8.62
N VAL A 273 28.08 2.04 8.29
CA VAL A 273 28.72 1.79 6.99
C VAL A 273 27.70 1.90 5.85
N GLN A 274 26.52 1.27 6.02
CA GLN A 274 25.46 1.33 5.02
C GLN A 274 24.80 2.71 4.97
N ALA A 275 24.65 3.38 6.12
CA ALA A 275 24.16 4.75 6.18
C ALA A 275 25.10 5.72 5.43
N LEU A 276 26.41 5.53 5.55
CA LEU A 276 27.39 6.32 4.79
C LEU A 276 27.33 6.05 3.28
N ASP A 277 27.11 4.78 2.88
CA ASP A 277 26.92 4.41 1.48
C ASP A 277 25.68 5.10 0.88
N VAL A 278 24.56 5.09 1.61
CA VAL A 278 23.32 5.79 1.22
C VAL A 278 23.58 7.28 0.98
N CYS A 279 24.31 7.96 1.90
CA CYS A 279 24.69 9.35 1.73
C CYS A 279 25.55 9.56 0.48
N ASN A 280 26.58 8.73 0.28
CA ASN A 280 27.49 8.86 -0.85
C ASN A 280 26.80 8.67 -2.20
N ARG A 281 25.88 7.69 -2.31
CA ARG A 281 25.10 7.44 -3.50
C ARG A 281 24.15 8.60 -3.82
N SER A 282 23.50 9.17 -2.80
CA SER A 282 22.66 10.35 -2.98
C SER A 282 23.48 11.55 -3.45
N LEU A 283 24.66 11.79 -2.86
CA LEU A 283 25.56 12.87 -3.24
C LEU A 283 26.20 12.68 -4.62
N ALA A 284 26.33 11.43 -5.09
CA ALA A 284 26.79 11.14 -6.45
C ALA A 284 25.80 11.62 -7.52
N VAL A 285 24.48 11.61 -7.20
CA VAL A 285 23.41 12.12 -8.07
C VAL A 285 23.21 13.62 -7.90
N ASN A 286 23.24 14.12 -6.65
CA ASN A 286 23.08 15.53 -6.32
C ASN A 286 24.16 15.97 -5.33
N ALA A 287 25.30 16.37 -5.86
CA ALA A 287 26.46 16.78 -5.08
C ALA A 287 26.23 18.04 -4.20
N LYS A 288 25.13 18.79 -4.42
CA LYS A 288 24.78 19.99 -3.68
C LYS A 288 23.66 19.75 -2.65
N SER A 289 23.23 18.52 -2.43
CA SER A 289 22.20 18.21 -1.45
C SER A 289 22.70 18.47 -0.02
N THR A 290 22.28 19.57 0.57
CA THR A 290 22.59 19.92 1.98
C THR A 290 22.05 18.86 2.94
N VAL A 291 20.88 18.33 2.66
CA VAL A 291 20.28 17.24 3.46
C VAL A 291 21.16 15.98 3.48
N ALA A 292 21.68 15.59 2.32
CA ALA A 292 22.56 14.40 2.23
C ALA A 292 23.95 14.67 2.85
N MET A 293 24.46 15.91 2.74
CA MET A 293 25.70 16.32 3.40
C MET A 293 25.54 16.34 4.92
N GLU A 294 24.46 16.90 5.46
CA GLU A 294 24.19 16.90 6.92
C GLU A 294 24.06 15.46 7.44
N ALA A 295 23.31 14.60 6.75
CA ALA A 295 23.22 13.20 7.09
C ALA A 295 24.60 12.52 7.10
N LYS A 296 25.43 12.77 6.07
CA LYS A 296 26.80 12.26 5.99
C LYS A 296 27.65 12.75 7.15
N SER A 297 27.56 14.01 7.54
CA SER A 297 28.32 14.56 8.65
C SER A 297 27.98 13.88 9.97
N ALA A 298 26.69 13.59 10.21
CA ALA A 298 26.25 12.86 11.41
C ALA A 298 26.81 11.43 11.48
N VAL A 299 26.83 10.73 10.35
CA VAL A 299 27.44 9.39 10.27
C VAL A 299 28.95 9.46 10.53
N LEU A 300 29.64 10.39 9.87
CA LEU A 300 31.09 10.55 10.03
C LEU A 300 31.47 10.90 11.47
N LEU A 301 30.68 11.74 12.15
CA LEU A 301 30.83 12.03 13.57
C LEU A 301 30.69 10.76 14.42
N THR A 302 29.67 9.96 14.16
CA THR A 302 29.43 8.69 14.86
C THR A 302 30.56 7.67 14.63
N MET A 303 31.07 7.62 13.39
CA MET A 303 32.23 6.79 13.02
C MET A 303 33.57 7.34 13.54
N LYS A 304 33.58 8.48 14.22
CA LYS A 304 34.79 9.20 14.72
C LYS A 304 35.74 9.64 13.59
N ARG A 305 35.21 9.80 12.37
CA ARG A 305 35.95 10.33 11.20
C ARG A 305 35.87 11.86 11.23
N TYR A 306 36.46 12.46 12.26
CA TYR A 306 36.21 13.85 12.63
C TYR A 306 36.62 14.86 11.56
N ASP A 307 37.78 14.67 10.92
CA ASP A 307 38.26 15.64 9.91
C ASP A 307 37.38 15.64 8.69
N GLU A 308 36.91 14.48 8.25
CA GLU A 308 35.96 14.39 7.14
C GLU A 308 34.57 14.96 7.51
N CYS A 309 34.15 14.76 8.75
CA CYS A 309 32.92 15.36 9.27
C CYS A 309 32.99 16.90 9.15
N VAL A 310 34.10 17.51 9.62
CA VAL A 310 34.29 18.95 9.57
C VAL A 310 34.29 19.48 8.12
N GLN A 311 35.02 18.80 7.19
CA GLN A 311 35.07 19.21 5.80
C GLN A 311 33.67 19.24 5.15
N VAL A 312 32.83 18.22 5.45
CA VAL A 312 31.45 18.19 4.96
C VAL A 312 30.63 19.31 5.59
N CYS A 313 30.75 19.53 6.91
CA CYS A 313 30.05 20.61 7.62
C CYS A 313 30.43 21.99 7.08
N ASP A 314 31.72 22.26 6.83
CA ASP A 314 32.17 23.53 6.27
C ASP A 314 31.55 23.78 4.88
N SER A 315 31.41 22.73 4.07
CA SER A 315 30.75 22.83 2.77
C SER A 315 29.25 23.17 2.89
N VAL A 316 28.57 22.60 3.90
CA VAL A 316 27.16 22.92 4.18
C VAL A 316 27.01 24.34 4.68
N ILE A 317 27.85 24.76 5.66
CA ILE A 317 27.83 26.11 6.24
C ILE A 317 28.14 27.20 5.18
N ALA A 318 29.02 26.88 4.23
CA ALA A 318 29.33 27.79 3.12
C ALA A 318 28.15 27.98 2.16
N ALA A 319 27.25 26.97 2.05
CA ALA A 319 26.05 27.03 1.22
C ALA A 319 24.83 27.60 1.98
N ASP A 320 24.77 27.37 3.28
CA ASP A 320 23.68 27.83 4.17
C ASP A 320 24.26 28.08 5.57
N ASP A 321 24.41 29.36 5.92
CA ASP A 321 24.92 29.80 7.20
C ASP A 321 23.94 29.62 8.38
N ALA A 322 22.70 29.24 8.09
CA ALA A 322 21.69 28.87 9.08
C ALA A 322 21.61 27.35 9.35
N ALA A 323 22.46 26.54 8.73
CA ALA A 323 22.49 25.08 8.88
C ALA A 323 22.98 24.64 10.28
N ALA A 324 22.09 24.73 11.26
CA ALA A 324 22.41 24.47 12.67
C ALA A 324 23.06 23.09 12.89
N ASN A 325 22.60 22.02 12.24
CA ASN A 325 23.17 20.68 12.43
C ASN A 325 24.62 20.59 11.96
N ALA A 326 25.01 21.33 10.92
CA ALA A 326 26.39 21.34 10.45
C ALA A 326 27.32 22.01 11.50
N TYR A 327 26.89 23.12 12.11
CA TYR A 327 27.61 23.72 13.22
C TYR A 327 27.73 22.77 14.42
N LEU A 328 26.65 22.09 14.78
CA LEU A 328 26.69 21.09 15.88
C LEU A 328 27.69 19.98 15.59
N ASN A 329 27.60 19.36 14.42
CA ASN A 329 28.42 18.21 14.08
C ASN A 329 29.91 18.58 13.98
N ALA A 330 30.26 19.73 13.38
CA ALA A 330 31.65 20.22 13.36
C ALA A 330 32.16 20.59 14.76
N GLY A 331 31.31 21.24 15.56
CA GLY A 331 31.63 21.57 16.95
C GLY A 331 31.89 20.33 17.79
N LEU A 332 31.04 19.33 17.70
CA LEU A 332 31.19 18.05 18.38
C LEU A 332 32.39 17.24 17.87
N ALA A 333 32.72 17.32 16.58
CA ALA A 333 33.88 16.64 16.02
C ALA A 333 35.20 17.13 16.71
N TYR A 334 35.40 18.45 16.80
CA TYR A 334 36.53 19.02 17.50
C TYR A 334 36.46 18.81 19.02
N PHE A 335 35.25 18.93 19.60
CA PHE A 335 35.04 18.67 21.03
C PHE A 335 35.45 17.25 21.43
N ASN A 336 34.99 16.24 20.69
CA ASN A 336 35.29 14.84 20.98
C ASN A 336 36.77 14.52 20.81
N GLN A 337 37.48 15.14 19.88
CA GLN A 337 38.93 15.05 19.74
C GLN A 337 39.64 15.63 20.98
N ALA A 338 39.20 16.82 21.43
CA ALA A 338 39.77 17.45 22.62
C ALA A 338 39.51 16.62 23.88
N VAL A 339 38.27 16.14 24.08
CA VAL A 339 37.89 15.29 25.23
C VAL A 339 38.69 13.97 25.24
N LYS A 340 38.99 13.41 24.07
CA LYS A 340 39.87 12.20 24.01
C LYS A 340 41.25 12.44 24.60
N ILE A 341 41.83 13.60 24.40
CA ILE A 341 43.10 14.01 25.00
C ILE A 341 42.86 14.31 26.49
N ASP A 342 41.85 15.14 26.83
CA ASP A 342 41.54 15.57 28.20
C ASP A 342 41.34 14.40 29.19
N ASN A 343 40.78 13.29 28.75
CA ASN A 343 40.54 12.10 29.54
C ASN A 343 41.80 11.24 29.78
N ALA A 344 42.96 11.58 29.21
CA ALA A 344 44.20 10.86 29.48
C ALA A 344 44.73 11.19 30.90
N PRO A 345 45.23 10.25 31.66
CA PRO A 345 45.63 10.46 33.06
C PRO A 345 46.83 11.40 33.22
N LYS A 346 47.63 11.61 32.19
CA LYS A 346 48.74 12.56 32.11
C LYS A 346 48.85 13.12 30.71
N HIS A 347 49.19 14.40 30.60
CA HIS A 347 49.40 15.08 29.34
C HIS A 347 50.82 15.66 29.27
N THR A 348 51.43 15.55 28.13
CA THR A 348 52.61 16.34 27.77
C THR A 348 52.21 17.80 27.53
N ARG A 349 53.17 18.70 27.53
CA ARG A 349 52.94 20.12 27.18
C ARG A 349 52.33 20.28 25.75
N ALA A 350 52.78 19.44 24.82
CA ALA A 350 52.32 19.42 23.45
C ALA A 350 50.82 18.97 23.34
N GLU A 351 50.48 17.85 23.99
CA GLU A 351 49.09 17.34 24.04
C GLU A 351 48.11 18.35 24.67
N ARG A 352 48.56 19.01 25.76
CA ARG A 352 47.75 20.06 26.37
C ARG A 352 47.54 21.25 25.43
N ALA A 353 48.54 21.66 24.67
CA ALA A 353 48.44 22.74 23.69
C ALA A 353 47.50 22.35 22.55
N GLU A 354 47.57 21.10 22.05
CA GLU A 354 46.69 20.54 21.05
C GLU A 354 45.21 20.51 21.55
N MET A 355 44.98 19.98 22.74
CA MET A 355 43.67 19.93 23.39
C MET A 355 43.01 21.34 23.43
N LEU A 356 43.76 22.34 23.90
CA LEU A 356 43.26 23.71 23.96
C LEU A 356 42.99 24.32 22.57
N ALA A 357 43.80 23.96 21.57
CA ALA A 357 43.58 24.34 20.18
C ALA A 357 42.30 23.73 19.62
N LEU A 358 42.03 22.47 19.93
CA LEU A 358 40.79 21.77 19.52
C LEU A 358 39.57 22.36 20.21
N TYR A 359 39.61 22.68 21.50
CA TYR A 359 38.52 23.40 22.18
C TYR A 359 38.25 24.79 21.56
N ARG A 360 39.28 25.54 21.17
CA ARG A 360 39.08 26.79 20.44
C ARG A 360 38.44 26.59 19.07
N LYS A 361 38.83 25.55 18.35
CA LYS A 361 38.18 25.21 17.08
C LYS A 361 36.68 24.82 17.29
N SER A 362 36.39 23.96 18.28
CA SER A 362 35.04 23.59 18.66
C SER A 362 34.18 24.81 18.99
N LEU A 363 34.71 25.76 19.74
CA LEU A 363 34.00 26.97 20.14
C LEU A 363 33.49 27.78 18.95
N LYS A 364 34.27 27.86 17.86
CA LYS A 364 33.88 28.58 16.63
C LYS A 364 32.59 28.05 16.01
N TYR A 365 32.27 26.80 16.24
CA TYR A 365 31.04 26.18 15.74
C TYR A 365 29.95 26.11 16.81
N MET A 366 30.30 25.82 18.05
CA MET A 366 29.33 25.69 19.13
C MET A 366 28.65 26.99 19.53
N GLN A 367 29.31 28.14 19.39
CA GLN A 367 28.71 29.44 19.66
C GLN A 367 27.61 29.79 18.60
N PRO A 368 27.86 29.73 17.28
CA PRO A 368 26.81 29.87 16.28
C PRO A 368 25.67 28.85 16.47
N TYR A 369 25.97 27.58 16.76
CA TYR A 369 24.94 26.60 17.04
C TYR A 369 24.01 26.99 18.18
N ARG A 370 24.56 27.51 19.31
CA ARG A 370 23.77 28.01 20.42
C ARG A 370 22.84 29.17 20.00
N GLN A 371 23.31 30.04 19.11
CA GLN A 371 22.52 31.16 18.59
C GLN A 371 21.39 30.69 17.65
N LEU A 372 21.69 29.73 16.78
CA LEU A 372 20.72 29.16 15.83
C LEU A 372 19.69 28.25 16.51
N ALA A 373 20.09 27.55 17.58
CA ALA A 373 19.25 26.56 18.27
C ALA A 373 19.25 26.76 19.80
N PRO A 374 18.84 27.93 20.31
CA PRO A 374 18.92 28.26 21.74
C PRO A 374 18.11 27.31 22.62
N ALA A 375 17.00 26.80 22.12
CA ALA A 375 16.12 25.85 22.82
C ALA A 375 16.79 24.47 23.02
N ARG A 376 17.79 24.11 22.20
CA ARG A 376 18.49 22.81 22.26
C ARG A 376 19.69 22.82 23.22
N SER A 377 19.50 23.39 24.39
CA SER A 377 20.53 23.41 25.43
C SER A 377 20.98 22.02 25.90
N ASP A 378 20.18 20.99 25.67
CA ASP A 378 20.54 19.58 25.82
C ASP A 378 21.77 19.19 24.98
N LEU A 379 22.01 19.84 23.84
CA LEU A 379 23.12 19.54 22.94
C LEU A 379 24.30 20.49 23.07
N TRP A 380 24.11 21.74 23.44
CA TRP A 380 25.20 22.70 23.48
C TRP A 380 25.71 23.08 24.89
N ALA A 381 24.88 22.91 25.96
CA ALA A 381 25.27 23.42 27.27
C ALA A 381 26.48 22.69 27.86
N MET A 382 26.50 21.34 27.85
CA MET A 382 27.62 20.55 28.37
C MET A 382 28.92 20.76 27.56
N PRO A 383 28.91 20.67 26.23
CA PRO A 383 30.09 21.01 25.43
C PRO A 383 30.64 22.42 25.72
N LEU A 384 29.78 23.45 25.73
CA LEU A 384 30.24 24.82 26.01
C LEU A 384 30.76 25.00 27.46
N TYR A 385 30.12 24.36 28.44
CA TYR A 385 30.61 24.34 29.82
C TYR A 385 32.06 23.81 29.89
N THR A 386 32.31 22.65 29.27
CA THR A 386 33.68 22.05 29.26
C THR A 386 34.67 22.95 28.49
N ILE A 387 34.28 23.50 27.36
CA ILE A 387 35.10 24.37 26.55
C ILE A 387 35.50 25.64 27.34
N TYR A 388 34.54 26.33 27.97
CA TYR A 388 34.76 27.55 28.71
C TYR A 388 35.64 27.30 29.96
N LEU A 389 35.45 26.20 30.65
CA LEU A 389 36.28 25.77 31.76
C LEU A 389 37.76 25.61 31.33
N ASN A 390 37.98 24.81 30.26
CA ASN A 390 39.33 24.53 29.79
C ASN A 390 40.04 25.73 29.16
N LEU A 391 39.29 26.63 28.55
CA LEU A 391 39.86 27.86 27.96
C LEU A 391 39.94 29.01 28.96
N ASN A 392 39.61 28.80 30.24
CA ASN A 392 39.61 29.81 31.30
C ASN A 392 38.75 31.05 30.98
N MET A 393 37.59 30.83 30.37
CA MET A 393 36.60 31.85 29.99
C MET A 393 35.58 32.05 31.13
N GLY A 394 36.03 32.72 32.22
CA GLY A 394 35.28 32.74 33.48
C GLY A 394 33.89 33.36 33.41
N LYS A 395 33.68 34.41 32.59
CA LYS A 395 32.40 35.08 32.43
C LYS A 395 31.36 34.14 31.75
N GLU A 396 31.72 33.58 30.61
CA GLU A 396 30.89 32.67 29.83
C GLU A 396 30.64 31.34 30.58
N PHE A 397 31.66 30.89 31.38
CA PHE A 397 31.53 29.71 32.24
C PHE A 397 30.47 29.90 33.30
N VAL A 398 30.43 31.08 34.02
CA VAL A 398 29.41 31.35 35.04
C VAL A 398 28.01 31.40 34.44
N GLU A 399 27.86 31.96 33.24
CA GLU A 399 26.57 31.98 32.55
C GLU A 399 26.06 30.56 32.23
N ILE A 400 26.91 29.72 31.67
CA ILE A 400 26.52 28.33 31.34
C ILE A 400 26.27 27.49 32.59
N ASP A 401 27.06 27.64 33.63
CA ASP A 401 26.88 26.95 34.91
C ASP A 401 25.51 27.29 35.54
N ALA A 402 25.09 28.56 35.47
CA ALA A 402 23.78 28.99 35.92
C ALA A 402 22.65 28.28 35.13
N ILE A 403 22.76 28.20 33.81
CA ILE A 403 21.80 27.52 32.94
C ILE A 403 21.73 26.01 33.30
N MET A 404 22.85 25.36 33.54
CA MET A 404 22.90 23.94 33.88
C MET A 404 22.33 23.65 35.28
N LYS A 405 22.50 24.57 36.24
CA LYS A 405 21.94 24.45 37.59
C LYS A 405 20.41 24.60 37.61
N GLN A 406 19.83 25.43 36.74
CA GLN A 406 18.37 25.58 36.64
C GLN A 406 17.64 24.36 36.07
N LYS A 407 18.38 23.42 35.44
CA LYS A 407 17.82 22.22 34.83
C LYS A 407 17.99 20.94 35.66
N ARG A 408 18.66 21.02 36.78
CA ARG A 408 18.76 19.96 37.79
C ARG A 408 17.63 20.10 38.80
#